data_7288d9da21643582c0524bde954899fd
#
_entry.id   7288d9da21643582c0524bde954899fd
#
_cell.length_a   1.000
_cell.length_b   1.000
_cell.length_c   1.000
_cell.angle_alpha   90.00
_cell.angle_beta   90.00
_cell.angle_gamma   90.00
#
_symmetry.space_group_name_H-M   'P 1'
#
loop_
_entity.id
_entity.type
_entity.pdbx_description
1 polymer ?
#
loop_
_entity_poly.entity_id
_entity_poly.type
_entity_poly.pdbx_seq_one_letter_code
_entity_poly.pdbx_strand_id
1 'polypeptide(L)'
;ADQLESKDADTVRPIYLDNSATTPVDPRVAEVMIQYLTADTKFGNPASKSHAYGWEAEEAVEVARAQVAELIGADPKEVIWTSGATESDNLAIKGIAHFYQKKGKHIVTTSIEHKAVLDSCRQLEREGFEVTYLEPESNGLLDLEKLESVLRDDTTLISVMHVNNEIGVVQDLEAIGELARSRKIFFHSDAAQSAGKVEIDVNRMGVDLMSFSAHKIYGPKGIGALYVRRKPRVRLEAQMHGGGHERGMRSGTLAVHQIAAMGEAFRIAKEEMAAESKRLELLRSRFLKGIEGMEEVYINGDMEHRVPGNINVSFNFVEGESLMMAVNRLAVSSGSACTSASLEPSYVLRAIGRNDELAHSSIRFTLGRFTTEEEVDEAVELMVAKVDKLRKLSPLWDMYKDGIDINSIEWAAH
;
A
#
# COMPACT_ATOMS: atom_id res chain seq x y z
N ALA A 1 37.76 19.94 -6.90
CA ALA A 1 36.95 19.79 -5.67
C ALA A 1 36.02 21.00 -5.38
N ASP A 2 36.25 22.12 -6.08
CA ASP A 2 35.56 23.40 -5.76
C ASP A 2 34.36 23.75 -6.66
N GLN A 3 33.81 22.81 -7.41
CA GLN A 3 32.66 23.11 -8.30
C GLN A 3 31.36 22.44 -7.90
N LEU A 4 31.33 21.76 -6.76
CA LEU A 4 30.09 21.09 -6.26
C LEU A 4 29.34 21.86 -5.17
N GLU A 5 29.91 22.95 -4.66
CA GLU A 5 29.30 23.68 -3.53
C GLU A 5 28.39 24.85 -3.90
N SER A 6 28.17 25.17 -5.18
CA SER A 6 27.40 26.38 -5.53
C SER A 6 26.01 26.15 -6.14
N LYS A 7 25.47 24.95 -6.12
CA LYS A 7 24.13 24.68 -6.69
C LYS A 7 23.01 24.43 -5.67
N ASP A 8 23.30 24.34 -4.38
CA ASP A 8 22.31 23.89 -3.39
C ASP A 8 21.71 25.00 -2.48
N ALA A 9 22.01 26.26 -2.73
CA ALA A 9 21.55 27.34 -1.83
C ALA A 9 20.09 27.80 -2.07
N ASP A 10 19.43 27.40 -3.17
CA ASP A 10 18.11 27.95 -3.54
C ASP A 10 16.97 26.95 -3.73
N THR A 11 17.18 25.63 -3.55
CA THR A 11 16.08 24.64 -3.65
C THR A 11 15.77 24.02 -2.30
N VAL A 12 14.86 24.65 -1.55
CA VAL A 12 14.27 24.04 -0.37
C VAL A 12 13.46 22.83 -0.81
N ARG A 13 13.74 21.63 -0.26
CA ARG A 13 12.97 20.42 -0.55
C ARG A 13 11.50 20.61 -0.20
N PRO A 14 10.58 20.05 -0.99
CA PRO A 14 9.16 20.02 -0.62
C PRO A 14 8.95 19.34 0.73
N ILE A 15 7.86 19.68 1.38
CA ILE A 15 7.38 18.96 2.56
C ILE A 15 6.92 17.58 2.09
N TYR A 16 7.47 16.53 2.67
CA TYR A 16 7.17 15.15 2.26
C TYR A 16 5.91 14.62 2.93
N LEU A 17 4.84 14.49 2.16
CA LEU A 17 3.54 13.98 2.59
C LEU A 17 3.04 12.87 1.66
N ASP A 18 3.97 12.01 1.18
CA ASP A 18 3.67 10.93 0.24
C ASP A 18 4.20 9.57 0.74
N ASN A 19 4.05 9.32 2.04
CA ASN A 19 4.57 8.14 2.71
C ASN A 19 3.88 6.84 2.28
N SER A 20 2.73 6.90 1.61
CA SER A 20 2.10 5.72 0.99
C SER A 20 2.76 5.30 -0.31
N ALA A 21 3.46 6.20 -0.99
CA ALA A 21 4.23 5.86 -2.19
C ALA A 21 5.54 5.16 -1.82
N THR A 22 6.26 5.73 -0.87
CA THR A 22 7.45 5.16 -0.24
C THR A 22 7.78 5.95 1.01
N THR A 23 8.53 5.37 1.92
CA THR A 23 9.08 6.06 3.09
C THR A 23 10.59 6.22 2.95
N PRO A 24 11.20 7.21 3.60
CA PRO A 24 12.64 7.17 3.79
C PRO A 24 13.02 5.95 4.63
N VAL A 25 14.23 5.46 4.47
CA VAL A 25 14.74 4.41 5.37
C VAL A 25 15.03 5.05 6.72
N ASP A 26 14.55 4.43 7.81
CA ASP A 26 14.90 4.89 9.15
C ASP A 26 16.42 4.76 9.33
N PRO A 27 17.10 5.78 9.88
CA PRO A 27 18.55 5.70 10.11
C PRO A 27 19.00 4.47 10.88
N ARG A 28 18.20 3.99 11.83
CA ARG A 28 18.48 2.75 12.57
C ARG A 28 18.46 1.52 11.67
N VAL A 29 17.59 1.51 10.68
CA VAL A 29 17.48 0.44 9.68
C VAL A 29 18.66 0.50 8.71
N ALA A 30 19.04 1.69 8.27
CA ALA A 30 20.21 1.89 7.40
C ALA A 30 21.49 1.40 8.05
N GLU A 31 21.67 1.62 9.35
CA GLU A 31 22.83 1.12 10.11
C GLU A 31 22.91 -0.41 10.09
N VAL A 32 21.77 -1.09 10.25
CA VAL A 32 21.72 -2.55 10.16
C VAL A 32 22.09 -3.02 8.77
N MET A 33 21.59 -2.37 7.72
CA MET A 33 21.86 -2.73 6.34
C MET A 33 23.36 -2.66 6.01
N ILE A 34 24.05 -1.63 6.47
CA ILE A 34 25.49 -1.42 6.24
C ILE A 34 26.33 -2.56 6.82
N GLN A 35 25.88 -3.23 7.88
CA GLN A 35 26.59 -4.33 8.51
C GLN A 35 26.72 -5.58 7.63
N TYR A 36 26.14 -5.61 6.45
CA TYR A 36 26.12 -6.80 5.60
C TYR A 36 26.61 -6.51 4.17
N LEU A 37 27.42 -5.47 3.96
CA LEU A 37 27.79 -5.00 2.62
C LEU A 37 29.25 -5.18 2.24
N THR A 38 30.19 -4.95 3.16
CA THR A 38 31.60 -4.80 2.82
C THR A 38 32.49 -5.86 3.49
N ALA A 39 33.76 -5.92 3.05
CA ALA A 39 34.76 -6.83 3.62
C ALA A 39 34.98 -6.63 5.12
N ASP A 40 34.74 -5.43 5.63
CA ASP A 40 34.87 -5.11 7.06
C ASP A 40 33.62 -5.51 7.86
N THR A 41 32.60 -6.02 7.17
CA THR A 41 31.32 -6.41 7.77
C THR A 41 30.97 -7.86 7.40
N LYS A 42 29.74 -8.28 7.62
CA LYS A 42 29.26 -9.67 7.42
C LYS A 42 28.64 -9.85 6.03
N PHE A 43 29.43 -9.95 4.98
CA PHE A 43 29.00 -9.95 3.59
C PHE A 43 28.67 -11.35 3.00
N GLY A 44 28.71 -12.40 3.78
CA GLY A 44 28.62 -13.78 3.30
C GLY A 44 27.33 -14.17 2.58
N ASN A 45 27.39 -15.30 1.87
CA ASN A 45 26.24 -15.91 1.24
C ASN A 45 25.64 -16.96 2.21
N PRO A 46 24.36 -16.87 2.61
CA PRO A 46 23.78 -17.80 3.57
C PRO A 46 23.71 -19.27 3.06
N ALA A 47 23.83 -19.47 1.76
CA ALA A 47 23.91 -20.83 1.17
C ALA A 47 25.28 -21.50 1.37
N SER A 48 26.31 -20.75 1.75
CA SER A 48 27.66 -21.29 2.01
C SER A 48 27.73 -21.92 3.40
N LYS A 49 27.55 -23.25 3.47
CA LYS A 49 27.45 -23.98 4.73
C LYS A 49 28.79 -24.39 5.33
N SER A 50 29.90 -24.24 4.62
CA SER A 50 31.20 -24.74 5.00
C SER A 50 32.09 -23.76 5.77
N HIS A 51 31.68 -22.51 5.94
CA HIS A 51 32.53 -21.50 6.61
C HIS A 51 31.70 -20.42 7.34
N ALA A 52 32.35 -19.71 8.22
CA ALA A 52 31.73 -18.72 9.11
C ALA A 52 31.06 -17.56 8.38
N TYR A 53 31.55 -17.13 7.23
CA TYR A 53 30.89 -16.05 6.47
C TYR A 53 29.47 -16.43 6.08
N GLY A 54 29.27 -17.67 5.65
CA GLY A 54 27.92 -18.19 5.34
C GLY A 54 27.06 -18.33 6.59
N TRP A 55 27.63 -18.78 7.70
CA TRP A 55 26.88 -18.95 8.97
C TRP A 55 26.38 -17.61 9.50
N GLU A 56 27.22 -16.58 9.48
CA GLU A 56 26.83 -15.23 9.89
C GLU A 56 25.68 -14.66 9.07
N ALA A 57 25.72 -14.89 7.75
CA ALA A 57 24.68 -14.46 6.84
C ALA A 57 23.37 -15.22 7.09
N GLU A 58 23.44 -16.53 7.30
CA GLU A 58 22.27 -17.37 7.62
C GLU A 58 21.63 -16.94 8.93
N GLU A 59 22.42 -16.66 9.97
CA GLU A 59 21.92 -16.17 11.24
C GLU A 59 21.16 -14.85 11.08
N ALA A 60 21.70 -13.90 10.31
CA ALA A 60 21.05 -12.63 10.04
C ALA A 60 19.70 -12.81 9.33
N VAL A 61 19.65 -13.71 8.35
CA VAL A 61 18.41 -14.03 7.63
C VAL A 61 17.36 -14.62 8.58
N GLU A 62 17.75 -15.55 9.44
CA GLU A 62 16.80 -16.20 10.37
C GLU A 62 16.33 -15.25 11.48
N VAL A 63 17.20 -14.37 11.97
CA VAL A 63 16.80 -13.31 12.91
C VAL A 63 15.76 -12.39 12.28
N ALA A 64 15.99 -11.94 11.05
CA ALA A 64 15.06 -11.10 10.32
C ALA A 64 13.73 -11.80 10.06
N ARG A 65 13.77 -13.08 9.71
CA ARG A 65 12.57 -13.90 9.51
C ARG A 65 11.71 -13.96 10.77
N ALA A 66 12.33 -14.13 11.93
CA ALA A 66 11.65 -14.11 13.22
C ALA A 66 11.06 -12.73 13.54
N GLN A 67 11.76 -11.65 13.21
CA GLN A 67 11.28 -10.29 13.44
C GLN A 67 10.05 -9.97 12.59
N VAL A 68 10.04 -10.39 11.33
CA VAL A 68 8.86 -10.23 10.46
C VAL A 68 7.70 -11.07 11.00
N ALA A 69 7.95 -12.31 11.34
CA ALA A 69 6.93 -13.23 11.88
C ALA A 69 6.29 -12.68 13.16
N GLU A 70 7.08 -12.12 14.06
CA GLU A 70 6.60 -11.59 15.34
C GLU A 70 5.60 -10.45 15.15
N LEU A 71 5.85 -9.54 14.20
CA LEU A 71 4.95 -8.42 13.96
C LEU A 71 3.55 -8.88 13.49
N ILE A 72 3.47 -10.00 12.79
CA ILE A 72 2.22 -10.48 12.18
C ILE A 72 1.60 -11.69 12.89
N GLY A 73 2.23 -12.16 13.97
CA GLY A 73 1.73 -13.33 14.71
C GLY A 73 1.94 -14.66 13.99
N ALA A 74 2.97 -14.78 13.16
CA ALA A 74 3.29 -15.97 12.38
C ALA A 74 4.45 -16.76 12.98
N ASP A 75 4.63 -18.00 12.52
CA ASP A 75 5.84 -18.77 12.72
C ASP A 75 6.91 -18.30 11.70
N PRO A 76 8.18 -18.15 12.09
CA PRO A 76 9.25 -17.78 11.15
C PRO A 76 9.29 -18.64 9.88
N LYS A 77 8.96 -19.91 9.99
CA LYS A 77 8.92 -20.84 8.84
C LYS A 77 7.82 -20.50 7.82
N GLU A 78 6.89 -19.62 8.17
CA GLU A 78 5.81 -19.17 7.29
C GLU A 78 6.17 -17.91 6.50
N VAL A 79 7.35 -17.36 6.71
CA VAL A 79 7.83 -16.14 6.04
C VAL A 79 8.77 -16.51 4.90
N ILE A 80 8.44 -16.09 3.69
CA ILE A 80 9.20 -16.33 2.46
C ILE A 80 9.69 -14.98 1.92
N TRP A 81 10.99 -14.86 1.66
CA TRP A 81 11.56 -13.62 1.14
C TRP A 81 11.31 -13.43 -0.34
N THR A 82 10.95 -12.22 -0.73
CA THR A 82 10.71 -11.81 -2.11
C THR A 82 11.37 -10.46 -2.39
N SER A 83 11.26 -9.97 -3.61
CA SER A 83 11.80 -8.66 -3.99
C SER A 83 10.88 -7.49 -3.61
N GLY A 84 9.69 -7.77 -3.11
CA GLY A 84 8.70 -6.74 -2.76
C GLY A 84 7.28 -7.27 -2.81
N ALA A 85 6.32 -6.40 -2.52
CA ALA A 85 4.90 -6.78 -2.49
C ALA A 85 4.39 -7.22 -3.88
N THR A 86 4.88 -6.63 -4.95
CA THR A 86 4.49 -7.02 -6.31
C THR A 86 4.82 -8.49 -6.58
N GLU A 87 6.05 -8.92 -6.28
CA GLU A 87 6.42 -10.34 -6.42
C GLU A 87 5.61 -11.21 -5.47
N SER A 88 5.41 -10.77 -4.23
CA SER A 88 4.62 -11.52 -3.25
C SER A 88 3.19 -11.73 -3.70
N ASP A 89 2.54 -10.70 -4.27
CA ASP A 89 1.19 -10.80 -4.83
C ASP A 89 1.15 -11.78 -6.01
N ASN A 90 2.13 -11.70 -6.92
CA ASN A 90 2.23 -12.62 -8.05
C ASN A 90 2.40 -14.06 -7.57
N LEU A 91 3.31 -14.29 -6.64
CA LEU A 91 3.58 -15.63 -6.11
C LEU A 91 2.35 -16.22 -5.41
N ALA A 92 1.66 -15.42 -4.60
CA ALA A 92 0.46 -15.85 -3.90
C ALA A 92 -0.68 -16.18 -4.87
N ILE A 93 -1.04 -15.24 -5.72
CA ILE A 93 -2.23 -15.35 -6.59
C ILE A 93 -2.00 -16.40 -7.68
N LYS A 94 -0.92 -16.28 -8.42
CA LYS A 94 -0.59 -17.26 -9.47
C LYS A 94 -0.20 -18.61 -8.89
N GLY A 95 0.54 -18.61 -7.79
CA GLY A 95 0.97 -19.84 -7.12
C GLY A 95 -0.19 -20.69 -6.63
N ILE A 96 -1.19 -20.08 -5.99
CA ILE A 96 -2.42 -20.77 -5.56
C ILE A 96 -3.23 -21.20 -6.77
N ALA A 97 -3.47 -20.30 -7.72
CA ALA A 97 -4.29 -20.59 -8.89
C ALA A 97 -3.77 -21.82 -9.67
N HIS A 98 -2.48 -21.84 -9.95
CA HIS A 98 -1.86 -22.93 -10.69
C HIS A 98 -1.80 -24.24 -9.89
N PHE A 99 -1.42 -24.17 -8.63
CA PHE A 99 -1.29 -25.38 -7.81
C PHE A 99 -2.64 -26.07 -7.59
N TYR A 100 -3.71 -25.31 -7.37
CA TYR A 100 -5.03 -25.83 -7.05
C TYR A 100 -6.01 -25.78 -8.22
N GLN A 101 -5.54 -25.63 -9.46
CA GLN A 101 -6.42 -25.49 -10.64
C GLN A 101 -7.35 -26.68 -10.87
N LYS A 102 -7.01 -27.84 -10.36
CA LYS A 102 -7.89 -29.04 -10.44
C LYS A 102 -9.11 -28.92 -9.52
N LYS A 103 -9.05 -28.08 -8.48
CA LYS A 103 -10.17 -27.85 -7.58
C LYS A 103 -11.12 -26.79 -8.13
N GLY A 104 -10.65 -25.93 -9.00
CA GLY A 104 -11.43 -24.87 -9.60
C GLY A 104 -10.58 -23.76 -10.19
N LYS A 105 -11.19 -22.91 -10.98
CA LYS A 105 -10.54 -21.83 -11.71
C LYS A 105 -11.26 -20.49 -11.50
N HIS A 106 -11.91 -20.31 -10.37
CA HIS A 106 -12.57 -19.05 -10.04
C HIS A 106 -11.86 -18.33 -8.90
N ILE A 107 -11.60 -17.03 -9.10
CA ILE A 107 -10.93 -16.15 -8.15
C ILE A 107 -11.83 -14.95 -7.89
N VAL A 108 -11.91 -14.52 -6.65
CA VAL A 108 -12.65 -13.31 -6.25
C VAL A 108 -11.67 -12.30 -5.68
N THR A 109 -11.75 -11.08 -6.17
CA THR A 109 -10.98 -9.94 -5.68
C THR A 109 -11.82 -8.67 -5.71
N THR A 110 -11.26 -7.52 -5.43
CA THR A 110 -11.98 -6.25 -5.50
C THR A 110 -11.43 -5.37 -6.62
N SER A 111 -12.24 -4.41 -7.09
CA SER A 111 -11.84 -3.48 -8.14
C SER A 111 -10.88 -2.39 -7.66
N ILE A 112 -10.69 -2.25 -6.35
CA ILE A 112 -9.83 -1.22 -5.75
C ILE A 112 -8.48 -1.75 -5.28
N GLU A 113 -8.11 -2.98 -5.67
CA GLU A 113 -6.81 -3.57 -5.35
C GLU A 113 -5.66 -2.84 -6.03
N HIS A 114 -4.46 -3.00 -5.49
CA HIS A 114 -3.24 -2.56 -6.16
C HIS A 114 -3.11 -3.27 -7.52
N LYS A 115 -2.49 -2.59 -8.50
CA LYS A 115 -2.30 -3.16 -9.84
C LYS A 115 -1.55 -4.49 -9.86
N ALA A 116 -0.67 -4.74 -8.89
CA ALA A 116 0.01 -6.03 -8.78
C ALA A 116 -0.98 -7.20 -8.61
N VAL A 117 -2.09 -6.98 -7.90
CA VAL A 117 -3.17 -7.96 -7.76
C VAL A 117 -4.04 -7.98 -9.02
N LEU A 118 -4.49 -6.83 -9.49
CA LEU A 118 -5.37 -6.75 -10.67
C LEU A 118 -4.72 -7.32 -11.92
N ASP A 119 -3.46 -6.97 -12.18
CA ASP A 119 -2.76 -7.43 -13.38
C ASP A 119 -2.39 -8.93 -13.28
N SER A 120 -2.12 -9.43 -12.09
CA SER A 120 -1.95 -10.88 -11.87
C SER A 120 -3.25 -11.63 -12.16
N CYS A 121 -4.38 -11.11 -11.71
CA CYS A 121 -5.70 -11.69 -12.01
C CYS A 121 -6.01 -11.65 -13.51
N ARG A 122 -5.70 -10.55 -14.19
CA ARG A 122 -5.89 -10.43 -15.64
C ARG A 122 -5.03 -11.40 -16.42
N GLN A 123 -3.80 -11.65 -15.96
CA GLN A 123 -2.95 -12.70 -16.55
C GLN A 123 -3.59 -14.08 -16.42
N LEU A 124 -4.16 -14.37 -15.26
CA LEU A 124 -4.87 -15.64 -15.05
C LEU A 124 -6.12 -15.77 -15.94
N GLU A 125 -6.84 -14.68 -16.19
CA GLU A 125 -7.95 -14.67 -17.14
C GLU A 125 -7.49 -15.05 -18.54
N ARG A 126 -6.33 -14.56 -19.00
CA ARG A 126 -5.72 -14.96 -20.27
C ARG A 126 -5.35 -16.44 -20.31
N GLU A 127 -5.14 -17.06 -19.15
CA GLU A 127 -4.85 -18.50 -19.01
C GLU A 127 -6.10 -19.35 -18.80
N GLY A 128 -7.31 -18.76 -18.90
CA GLY A 128 -8.58 -19.47 -18.80
C GLY A 128 -9.22 -19.48 -17.42
N PHE A 129 -8.71 -18.73 -16.46
CA PHE A 129 -9.37 -18.53 -15.16
C PHE A 129 -10.48 -17.50 -15.27
N GLU A 130 -11.49 -17.61 -14.42
CA GLU A 130 -12.53 -16.59 -14.25
C GLU A 130 -12.26 -15.80 -13.00
N VAL A 131 -12.36 -14.46 -13.10
CA VAL A 131 -12.15 -13.56 -11.97
C VAL A 131 -13.39 -12.68 -11.76
N THR A 132 -13.87 -12.63 -10.54
CA THR A 132 -14.93 -11.70 -10.14
C THR A 132 -14.28 -10.53 -9.40
N TYR A 133 -14.51 -9.31 -9.90
CA TYR A 133 -14.01 -8.08 -9.30
C TYR A 133 -15.18 -7.38 -8.59
N LEU A 134 -15.17 -7.40 -7.25
CA LEU A 134 -16.22 -6.77 -6.46
C LEU A 134 -15.99 -5.27 -6.35
N GLU A 135 -17.05 -4.49 -6.59
CA GLU A 135 -17.04 -3.06 -6.33
C GLU A 135 -17.23 -2.81 -4.83
N PRO A 136 -16.49 -1.84 -4.24
CA PRO A 136 -16.71 -1.45 -2.85
C PRO A 136 -17.98 -0.63 -2.69
N GLU A 137 -18.40 -0.44 -1.44
CA GLU A 137 -19.40 0.56 -1.10
C GLU A 137 -18.83 1.97 -1.29
N SER A 138 -19.68 2.99 -1.26
CA SER A 138 -19.26 4.39 -1.46
C SER A 138 -18.23 4.88 -0.44
N ASN A 139 -18.16 4.25 0.73
CA ASN A 139 -17.16 4.53 1.76
C ASN A 139 -15.85 3.74 1.58
N GLY A 140 -15.77 2.87 0.57
CA GLY A 140 -14.61 2.05 0.28
C GLY A 140 -14.58 0.69 0.96
N LEU A 141 -15.50 0.41 1.88
CA LEU A 141 -15.59 -0.89 2.55
C LEU A 141 -16.22 -1.93 1.63
N LEU A 142 -15.82 -3.19 1.79
CA LEU A 142 -16.39 -4.32 1.09
C LEU A 142 -17.60 -4.83 1.86
N ASP A 143 -18.73 -5.03 1.15
CA ASP A 143 -19.92 -5.66 1.72
C ASP A 143 -19.71 -7.18 1.75
N LEU A 144 -19.74 -7.75 2.96
CA LEU A 144 -19.53 -9.18 3.19
C LEU A 144 -20.60 -10.04 2.54
N GLU A 145 -21.88 -9.59 2.54
CA GLU A 145 -22.97 -10.30 1.89
C GLU A 145 -22.78 -10.37 0.38
N LYS A 146 -22.29 -9.28 -0.21
CA LYS A 146 -21.96 -9.22 -1.63
C LYS A 146 -20.83 -10.17 -1.97
N LEU A 147 -19.78 -10.23 -1.13
CA LEU A 147 -18.71 -11.20 -1.28
C LEU A 147 -19.26 -12.63 -1.25
N GLU A 148 -20.05 -12.96 -0.25
CA GLU A 148 -20.63 -14.30 -0.11
C GLU A 148 -21.46 -14.69 -1.34
N SER A 149 -22.23 -13.76 -1.89
CA SER A 149 -23.13 -14.00 -3.02
C SER A 149 -22.43 -14.42 -4.31
N VAL A 150 -21.15 -14.11 -4.49
CA VAL A 150 -20.39 -14.42 -5.71
C VAL A 150 -19.51 -15.67 -5.57
N LEU A 151 -19.42 -16.26 -4.38
CA LEU A 151 -18.63 -17.46 -4.15
C LEU A 151 -19.31 -18.67 -4.80
N ARG A 152 -18.51 -19.48 -5.47
CA ARG A 152 -18.95 -20.67 -6.19
C ARG A 152 -18.22 -21.91 -5.66
N ASP A 153 -18.69 -23.09 -6.04
CA ASP A 153 -18.03 -24.36 -5.66
C ASP A 153 -16.63 -24.47 -6.24
N ASP A 154 -16.37 -23.82 -7.38
CA ASP A 154 -15.07 -23.79 -8.03
C ASP A 154 -14.21 -22.57 -7.67
N THR A 155 -14.61 -21.75 -6.71
CA THR A 155 -13.80 -20.64 -6.18
C THR A 155 -12.65 -21.21 -5.34
N THR A 156 -11.41 -20.87 -5.71
CA THR A 156 -10.22 -21.35 -5.00
C THR A 156 -9.54 -20.27 -4.18
N LEU A 157 -9.71 -19.01 -4.53
CA LEU A 157 -9.00 -17.90 -3.90
C LEU A 157 -9.87 -16.67 -3.76
N ILE A 158 -9.80 -16.05 -2.59
CA ILE A 158 -10.27 -14.69 -2.33
C ILE A 158 -9.02 -13.85 -2.05
N SER A 159 -8.84 -12.74 -2.77
CA SER A 159 -7.76 -11.79 -2.53
C SER A 159 -8.34 -10.40 -2.28
N VAL A 160 -8.19 -9.89 -1.06
CA VAL A 160 -8.67 -8.56 -0.65
C VAL A 160 -7.58 -7.87 0.15
N MET A 161 -7.16 -6.68 -0.29
CA MET A 161 -6.13 -5.92 0.41
C MET A 161 -6.62 -5.45 1.78
N HIS A 162 -5.71 -5.36 2.73
CA HIS A 162 -6.02 -4.96 4.11
C HIS A 162 -6.32 -3.47 4.21
N VAL A 163 -5.40 -2.64 3.71
CA VAL A 163 -5.53 -1.17 3.71
C VAL A 163 -5.35 -0.66 2.29
N ASN A 164 -6.32 0.10 1.80
CA ASN A 164 -6.22 0.68 0.46
C ASN A 164 -5.14 1.75 0.41
N ASN A 165 -4.31 1.70 -0.62
CA ASN A 165 -3.18 2.60 -0.79
C ASN A 165 -3.57 4.05 -1.15
N GLU A 166 -4.77 4.27 -1.66
CA GLU A 166 -5.23 5.63 -2.03
C GLU A 166 -6.10 6.25 -0.94
N ILE A 167 -7.16 5.57 -0.54
CA ILE A 167 -8.15 6.12 0.40
C ILE A 167 -7.95 5.67 1.85
N GLY A 168 -6.98 4.80 2.10
CA GLY A 168 -6.60 4.38 3.46
C GLY A 168 -7.62 3.54 4.22
N VAL A 169 -8.66 3.08 3.57
CA VAL A 169 -9.72 2.30 4.20
C VAL A 169 -9.22 0.93 4.62
N VAL A 170 -9.56 0.52 5.84
CA VAL A 170 -9.16 -0.74 6.45
C VAL A 170 -10.30 -1.75 6.33
N GLN A 171 -10.09 -2.85 5.61
CA GLN A 171 -11.07 -3.91 5.46
C GLN A 171 -11.07 -4.84 6.67
N ASP A 172 -12.23 -5.41 6.97
CA ASP A 172 -12.40 -6.41 8.04
C ASP A 172 -11.93 -7.79 7.57
N LEU A 173 -10.63 -8.04 7.70
CA LEU A 173 -10.03 -9.31 7.27
C LEU A 173 -10.52 -10.49 8.11
N GLU A 174 -10.81 -10.28 9.38
CA GLU A 174 -11.30 -11.33 10.26
C GLU A 174 -12.63 -11.91 9.78
N ALA A 175 -13.58 -11.04 9.40
CA ALA A 175 -14.86 -11.46 8.83
C ALA A 175 -14.71 -12.17 7.48
N ILE A 176 -13.83 -11.64 6.61
CA ILE A 176 -13.55 -12.25 5.31
C ILE A 176 -12.87 -13.62 5.49
N GLY A 177 -11.92 -13.71 6.40
CA GLY A 177 -11.21 -14.96 6.70
C GLY A 177 -12.12 -16.05 7.24
N GLU A 178 -13.07 -15.68 8.09
CA GLU A 178 -14.09 -16.60 8.61
C GLU A 178 -14.97 -17.14 7.50
N LEU A 179 -15.43 -16.28 6.60
CA LEU A 179 -16.22 -16.68 5.44
C LEU A 179 -15.43 -17.61 4.52
N ALA A 180 -14.19 -17.25 4.19
CA ALA A 180 -13.31 -18.06 3.34
C ALA A 180 -13.10 -19.46 3.92
N ARG A 181 -12.80 -19.52 5.21
CA ARG A 181 -12.60 -20.80 5.92
C ARG A 181 -13.87 -21.65 5.91
N SER A 182 -15.03 -21.07 6.12
CA SER A 182 -16.33 -21.79 6.11
C SER A 182 -16.62 -22.41 4.74
N ARG A 183 -16.10 -21.85 3.68
CA ARG A 183 -16.26 -22.32 2.30
C ARG A 183 -15.05 -23.08 1.77
N LYS A 184 -14.01 -23.29 2.60
CA LYS A 184 -12.74 -23.94 2.21
C LYS A 184 -12.06 -23.28 1.02
N ILE A 185 -12.07 -21.97 0.99
CA ILE A 185 -11.43 -21.12 -0.02
C ILE A 185 -10.17 -20.51 0.59
N PHE A 186 -9.08 -20.47 -0.15
CA PHE A 186 -7.85 -19.79 0.29
C PHE A 186 -8.08 -18.28 0.33
N PHE A 187 -7.50 -17.64 1.33
CA PHE A 187 -7.60 -16.19 1.51
C PHE A 187 -6.21 -15.56 1.51
N HIS A 188 -6.00 -14.66 0.56
CA HIS A 188 -4.81 -13.82 0.41
C HIS A 188 -5.17 -12.36 0.68
N SER A 189 -4.26 -11.64 1.33
CA SER A 189 -4.39 -10.19 1.52
C SER A 189 -3.06 -9.49 1.23
N ASP A 190 -3.11 -8.44 0.42
CA ASP A 190 -1.99 -7.52 0.24
C ASP A 190 -1.96 -6.58 1.46
N ALA A 191 -0.89 -6.67 2.25
CA ALA A 191 -0.70 -5.90 3.47
C ALA A 191 0.42 -4.85 3.35
N ALA A 192 0.75 -4.43 2.13
CA ALA A 192 1.82 -3.45 1.90
C ALA A 192 1.56 -2.11 2.60
N GLN A 193 0.30 -1.71 2.72
CA GLN A 193 -0.09 -0.45 3.37
C GLN A 193 -0.48 -0.60 4.85
N SER A 194 -0.57 -1.82 5.36
CA SER A 194 -1.05 -2.07 6.72
C SER A 194 0.06 -2.44 7.70
N ALA A 195 1.08 -3.17 7.27
CA ALA A 195 2.17 -3.59 8.14
C ALA A 195 2.85 -2.40 8.83
N GLY A 196 2.96 -2.46 10.14
CA GLY A 196 3.53 -1.40 10.96
C GLY A 196 2.63 -0.19 11.20
N LYS A 197 1.39 -0.22 10.70
CA LYS A 197 0.42 0.90 10.83
C LYS A 197 -0.84 0.48 11.56
N VAL A 198 -1.32 -0.72 11.30
CA VAL A 198 -2.44 -1.33 12.02
C VAL A 198 -2.05 -2.73 12.47
N GLU A 199 -2.74 -3.24 13.49
CA GLU A 199 -2.47 -4.57 14.03
C GLU A 199 -2.75 -5.66 13.00
N ILE A 200 -1.84 -6.62 12.90
CA ILE A 200 -1.98 -7.82 12.07
C ILE A 200 -1.78 -9.05 12.95
N ASP A 201 -2.73 -9.96 12.91
CA ASP A 201 -2.63 -11.31 13.46
C ASP A 201 -3.15 -12.28 12.41
N VAL A 202 -2.24 -12.95 11.72
CA VAL A 202 -2.57 -13.81 10.58
C VAL A 202 -3.48 -14.98 10.98
N ASN A 203 -3.39 -15.45 12.20
CA ASN A 203 -4.22 -16.55 12.70
C ASN A 203 -5.64 -16.07 13.00
N ARG A 204 -5.79 -14.96 13.71
CA ARG A 204 -7.09 -14.37 14.01
C ARG A 204 -7.80 -13.91 12.73
N MET A 205 -7.06 -13.33 11.80
CA MET A 205 -7.60 -12.87 10.50
C MET A 205 -7.94 -14.03 9.56
N GLY A 206 -7.41 -15.21 9.82
CA GLY A 206 -7.68 -16.38 8.98
C GLY A 206 -7.10 -16.27 7.57
N VAL A 207 -6.06 -15.46 7.36
CA VAL A 207 -5.38 -15.40 6.09
C VAL A 207 -4.49 -16.62 5.88
N ASP A 208 -4.43 -17.12 4.67
CA ASP A 208 -3.55 -18.22 4.26
C ASP A 208 -2.26 -17.68 3.67
N LEU A 209 -2.31 -16.48 3.06
CA LEU A 209 -1.17 -15.80 2.46
C LEU A 209 -1.32 -14.30 2.68
N MET A 210 -0.19 -13.62 2.88
CA MET A 210 -0.18 -12.17 3.08
C MET A 210 1.10 -11.56 2.52
N SER A 211 0.95 -10.49 1.74
CA SER A 211 2.06 -9.86 1.02
C SER A 211 2.56 -8.61 1.73
N PHE A 212 3.89 -8.45 1.81
CA PHE A 212 4.55 -7.35 2.50
C PHE A 212 5.67 -6.74 1.65
N SER A 213 5.91 -5.45 1.82
CA SER A 213 7.10 -4.76 1.33
C SER A 213 7.80 -4.04 2.47
N ALA A 214 9.11 -3.79 2.32
CA ALA A 214 9.88 -3.08 3.34
C ALA A 214 9.83 -1.56 3.19
N HIS A 215 9.71 -1.04 1.96
CA HIS A 215 9.87 0.39 1.70
C HIS A 215 8.70 1.28 2.15
N LYS A 216 7.62 0.69 2.62
CA LYS A 216 6.47 1.44 3.18
C LYS A 216 6.42 1.39 4.71
N ILE A 217 7.39 0.72 5.32
CA ILE A 217 7.55 0.58 6.77
C ILE A 217 8.96 1.03 7.21
N TYR A 218 9.51 2.02 6.50
CA TYR A 218 10.83 2.62 6.77
C TYR A 218 12.01 1.66 6.58
N GLY A 219 11.82 0.65 5.75
CA GLY A 219 12.86 -0.24 5.25
C GLY A 219 13.26 0.10 3.81
N PRO A 220 14.25 -0.63 3.26
CA PRO A 220 14.74 -0.37 1.92
C PRO A 220 13.79 -0.88 0.83
N LYS A 221 13.87 -0.28 -0.35
CA LYS A 221 13.25 -0.80 -1.57
C LYS A 221 13.91 -2.12 -1.97
N GLY A 222 13.22 -2.91 -2.78
CA GLY A 222 13.80 -4.11 -3.38
C GLY A 222 13.70 -5.37 -2.53
N ILE A 223 13.04 -5.32 -1.38
CA ILE A 223 12.82 -6.47 -0.52
C ILE A 223 11.37 -6.49 0.00
N GLY A 224 10.82 -7.68 0.08
CA GLY A 224 9.51 -7.95 0.65
C GLY A 224 9.43 -9.37 1.20
N ALA A 225 8.24 -9.74 1.60
CA ALA A 225 7.98 -11.08 2.12
C ALA A 225 6.57 -11.53 1.77
N LEU A 226 6.40 -12.85 1.70
CA LEU A 226 5.09 -13.50 1.61
C LEU A 226 4.93 -14.40 2.84
N TYR A 227 3.86 -14.17 3.61
CA TYR A 227 3.41 -15.12 4.61
C TYR A 227 2.67 -16.26 3.89
N VAL A 228 3.05 -17.51 4.19
CA VAL A 228 2.41 -18.72 3.66
C VAL A 228 2.09 -19.65 4.83
N ARG A 229 0.80 -19.87 5.09
CA ARG A 229 0.35 -20.71 6.22
C ARG A 229 0.88 -22.15 6.09
N ARG A 230 1.32 -22.70 7.21
CA ARG A 230 1.82 -24.08 7.27
C ARG A 230 0.88 -25.06 7.96
N LYS A 231 -0.08 -24.58 8.74
CA LYS A 231 -1.01 -25.43 9.52
C LYS A 231 -2.44 -24.92 9.38
N PRO A 232 -3.28 -25.51 8.50
CA PRO A 232 -2.94 -26.50 7.51
C PRO A 232 -2.03 -25.95 6.41
N ARG A 233 -1.22 -26.81 5.82
CA ARG A 233 -0.19 -26.40 4.86
C ARG A 233 -0.80 -25.88 3.57
N VAL A 234 -0.44 -24.65 3.21
CA VAL A 234 -0.76 -24.04 1.92
C VAL A 234 0.40 -24.31 0.96
N ARG A 235 0.10 -24.73 -0.26
CA ARG A 235 1.08 -25.02 -1.28
C ARG A 235 0.99 -24.04 -2.42
N LEU A 236 2.13 -23.70 -2.99
CA LEU A 236 2.25 -22.77 -4.10
C LEU A 236 3.03 -23.40 -5.24
N GLU A 237 2.65 -23.07 -6.47
CA GLU A 237 3.54 -23.27 -7.60
C GLU A 237 4.54 -22.13 -7.66
N ALA A 238 5.85 -22.45 -7.69
CA ALA A 238 6.90 -21.45 -7.75
C ALA A 238 6.85 -20.67 -9.07
N GLN A 239 7.14 -19.37 -9.00
CA GLN A 239 7.23 -18.49 -10.18
C GLN A 239 8.66 -18.43 -10.73
N MET A 240 9.66 -18.56 -9.86
CA MET A 240 11.08 -18.50 -10.20
C MET A 240 11.75 -19.82 -9.89
N HIS A 241 12.57 -20.28 -10.82
CA HIS A 241 13.29 -21.53 -10.72
C HIS A 241 14.80 -21.25 -10.75
N GLY A 242 15.58 -21.90 -9.88
CA GLY A 242 17.01 -21.69 -9.81
C GLY A 242 17.61 -21.97 -8.42
N GLY A 243 17.66 -23.24 -8.03
CA GLY A 243 18.32 -23.67 -6.80
C GLY A 243 17.41 -24.02 -5.62
N GLY A 244 16.12 -23.71 -5.69
CA GLY A 244 15.16 -24.15 -4.67
C GLY A 244 15.25 -23.43 -3.31
N HIS A 245 15.75 -22.19 -3.28
CA HIS A 245 15.78 -21.38 -2.08
C HIS A 245 14.35 -21.16 -1.56
N GLU A 246 14.23 -20.75 -0.31
CA GLU A 246 12.94 -20.52 0.34
C GLU A 246 12.00 -21.72 0.20
N ARG A 247 12.50 -22.91 0.48
CA ARG A 247 11.75 -24.18 0.41
C ARG A 247 11.18 -24.48 -0.96
N GLY A 248 11.88 -24.08 -2.01
CA GLY A 248 11.47 -24.25 -3.39
C GLY A 248 10.41 -23.26 -3.87
N MET A 249 9.94 -22.35 -3.02
CA MET A 249 8.92 -21.39 -3.39
C MET A 249 9.48 -20.14 -4.08
N ARG A 250 10.72 -19.78 -3.77
CA ARG A 250 11.36 -18.60 -4.38
C ARG A 250 12.86 -18.78 -4.45
N SER A 251 13.36 -19.04 -5.62
CA SER A 251 14.79 -19.25 -5.90
C SER A 251 15.54 -17.93 -6.05
N GLY A 252 16.83 -17.95 -5.78
CA GLY A 252 17.73 -16.80 -5.91
C GLY A 252 18.52 -16.54 -4.63
N THR A 253 19.79 -16.14 -4.77
CA THR A 253 20.63 -15.77 -3.63
C THR A 253 19.91 -14.73 -2.77
N LEU A 254 19.85 -14.98 -1.47
CA LEU A 254 19.15 -14.08 -0.55
C LEU A 254 19.92 -12.77 -0.37
N ALA A 255 19.21 -11.66 -0.48
CA ALA A 255 19.75 -10.31 -0.31
C ALA A 255 19.89 -9.99 1.18
N VAL A 256 20.91 -10.52 1.83
CA VAL A 256 21.08 -10.50 3.30
C VAL A 256 21.00 -9.09 3.87
N HIS A 257 21.64 -8.11 3.24
CA HIS A 257 21.62 -6.71 3.68
C HIS A 257 20.21 -6.11 3.67
N GLN A 258 19.42 -6.40 2.65
CA GLN A 258 18.03 -5.93 2.56
C GLN A 258 17.12 -6.70 3.51
N ILE A 259 17.33 -8.00 3.65
CA ILE A 259 16.57 -8.86 4.56
C ILE A 259 16.75 -8.42 6.01
N ALA A 260 17.99 -8.24 6.44
CA ALA A 260 18.31 -7.76 7.80
C ALA A 260 17.69 -6.39 8.06
N ALA A 261 17.73 -5.50 7.07
CA ALA A 261 17.12 -4.18 7.15
C ALA A 261 15.59 -4.27 7.29
N MET A 262 14.94 -5.13 6.51
CA MET A 262 13.48 -5.37 6.61
C MET A 262 13.12 -5.92 8.01
N GLY A 263 13.89 -6.87 8.51
CA GLY A 263 13.69 -7.41 9.86
C GLY A 263 13.74 -6.33 10.91
N GLU A 264 14.74 -5.46 10.86
CA GLU A 264 14.88 -4.32 11.79
C GLU A 264 13.71 -3.34 11.68
N ALA A 265 13.26 -3.04 10.45
CA ALA A 265 12.10 -2.17 10.23
C ALA A 265 10.84 -2.75 10.90
N PHE A 266 10.62 -4.05 10.79
CA PHE A 266 9.50 -4.75 11.43
C PHE A 266 9.64 -4.78 12.95
N ARG A 267 10.87 -4.97 13.46
CA ARG A 267 11.13 -4.93 14.91
C ARG A 267 10.79 -3.56 15.50
N ILE A 268 11.26 -2.49 14.87
CA ILE A 268 10.96 -1.11 15.30
C ILE A 268 9.45 -0.85 15.26
N ALA A 269 8.79 -1.29 14.19
CA ALA A 269 7.34 -1.16 14.08
C ALA A 269 6.61 -1.87 15.22
N LYS A 270 7.06 -3.06 15.61
CA LYS A 270 6.48 -3.80 16.74
C LYS A 270 6.53 -2.99 18.03
N GLU A 271 7.66 -2.34 18.29
CA GLU A 271 7.86 -1.54 19.49
C GLU A 271 7.16 -0.19 19.48
N GLU A 272 7.13 0.48 18.32
CA GLU A 272 6.74 1.88 18.22
C GLU A 272 5.37 2.13 17.57
N MET A 273 4.75 1.12 16.96
CA MET A 273 3.53 1.28 16.18
C MET A 273 2.38 1.94 16.95
N ALA A 274 2.14 1.55 18.17
CA ALA A 274 1.01 2.07 18.96
C ALA A 274 1.15 3.58 19.19
N ALA A 275 2.32 4.03 19.61
CA ALA A 275 2.60 5.46 19.87
C ALA A 275 2.61 6.25 18.55
N GLU A 276 3.21 5.70 17.49
CA GLU A 276 3.27 6.34 16.17
C GLU A 276 1.88 6.50 15.56
N SER A 277 1.04 5.48 15.62
CA SER A 277 -0.34 5.53 15.12
C SER A 277 -1.15 6.62 15.82
N LYS A 278 -1.02 6.72 17.14
CA LYS A 278 -1.69 7.75 17.94
C LYS A 278 -1.23 9.15 17.53
N ARG A 279 0.07 9.33 17.34
CA ARG A 279 0.64 10.61 16.89
C ARG A 279 0.14 10.98 15.50
N LEU A 280 0.10 10.02 14.57
CA LEU A 280 -0.38 10.27 13.21
C LEU A 280 -1.88 10.58 13.17
N GLU A 281 -2.67 9.94 14.02
CA GLU A 281 -4.10 10.28 14.16
C GLU A 281 -4.31 11.73 14.63
N LEU A 282 -3.49 12.18 15.58
CA LEU A 282 -3.54 13.55 16.05
C LEU A 282 -3.14 14.54 14.95
N LEU A 283 -2.08 14.25 14.21
CA LEU A 283 -1.65 15.09 13.09
C LEU A 283 -2.70 15.13 11.97
N ARG A 284 -3.31 13.99 11.66
CA ARG A 284 -4.41 13.92 10.69
C ARG A 284 -5.60 14.76 11.14
N SER A 285 -6.00 14.65 12.39
CA SER A 285 -7.09 15.46 12.96
C SER A 285 -6.80 16.95 12.87
N ARG A 286 -5.55 17.34 13.13
CA ARG A 286 -5.09 18.73 13.00
C ARG A 286 -5.21 19.22 11.57
N PHE A 287 -4.79 18.41 10.59
CA PHE A 287 -4.94 18.73 9.16
C PHE A 287 -6.41 18.92 8.78
N LEU A 288 -7.25 17.95 9.12
CA LEU A 288 -8.68 17.96 8.76
C LEU A 288 -9.42 19.10 9.41
N LYS A 289 -9.10 19.45 10.66
CA LYS A 289 -9.66 20.60 11.34
C LYS A 289 -9.29 21.90 10.63
N GLY A 290 -8.07 21.98 10.12
CA GLY A 290 -7.59 23.15 9.39
C GLY A 290 -8.31 23.43 8.08
N ILE A 291 -8.88 22.40 7.46
CA ILE A 291 -9.59 22.52 6.17
C ILE A 291 -11.12 22.41 6.32
N GLU A 292 -11.65 22.16 7.52
CA GLU A 292 -13.08 21.89 7.70
C GLU A 292 -13.99 23.08 7.35
N GLY A 293 -13.45 24.31 7.39
CA GLY A 293 -14.18 25.51 7.01
C GLY A 293 -14.27 25.78 5.50
N MET A 294 -13.60 24.96 4.68
CA MET A 294 -13.63 25.09 3.23
C MET A 294 -14.92 24.48 2.66
N GLU A 295 -15.59 25.24 1.78
CA GLU A 295 -16.79 24.75 1.07
C GLU A 295 -16.39 23.73 0.00
N GLU A 296 -17.30 22.79 -0.30
CA GLU A 296 -17.16 21.84 -1.40
C GLU A 296 -15.84 21.06 -1.37
N VAL A 297 -15.48 20.58 -0.18
CA VAL A 297 -14.32 19.74 0.08
C VAL A 297 -14.84 18.41 0.62
N TYR A 298 -14.44 17.31 0.00
CA TYR A 298 -14.98 16.00 0.30
C TYR A 298 -13.86 15.02 0.66
N ILE A 299 -14.01 14.32 1.80
CA ILE A 299 -13.11 13.27 2.21
C ILE A 299 -13.48 11.99 1.45
N ASN A 300 -12.49 11.33 0.87
CA ASN A 300 -12.67 10.09 0.14
C ASN A 300 -12.37 8.89 1.03
N GLY A 301 -13.37 8.04 1.20
CA GLY A 301 -13.27 6.83 2.03
C GLY A 301 -13.74 7.03 3.47
N ASP A 302 -14.07 5.92 4.11
CA ASP A 302 -14.54 5.88 5.49
C ASP A 302 -13.50 6.47 6.45
N MET A 303 -13.94 7.22 7.45
CA MET A 303 -13.05 7.83 8.45
C MET A 303 -12.90 6.98 9.71
N GLU A 304 -13.91 6.16 10.02
CA GLU A 304 -13.88 5.29 11.19
C GLU A 304 -12.91 4.10 10.98
N HIS A 305 -12.92 3.53 9.77
CA HIS A 305 -12.08 2.41 9.39
C HIS A 305 -10.97 2.89 8.45
N ARG A 306 -10.06 3.69 9.00
CA ARG A 306 -9.00 4.32 8.21
C ARG A 306 -7.64 4.19 8.89
N VAL A 307 -6.63 3.88 8.10
CA VAL A 307 -5.24 3.80 8.58
C VAL A 307 -4.77 5.16 9.09
N PRO A 308 -4.04 5.22 10.21
CA PRO A 308 -3.47 6.47 10.68
C PRO A 308 -2.58 7.14 9.61
N GLY A 309 -2.67 8.44 9.51
CA GLY A 309 -1.83 9.24 8.61
C GLY A 309 -2.32 9.39 7.18
N ASN A 310 -3.34 8.65 6.76
CA ASN A 310 -3.89 8.81 5.40
C ASN A 310 -4.97 9.87 5.37
N ILE A 311 -4.86 10.79 4.41
CA ILE A 311 -5.84 11.83 4.11
C ILE A 311 -6.03 11.82 2.59
N ASN A 312 -7.25 11.66 2.13
CA ASN A 312 -7.58 11.75 0.71
C ASN A 312 -8.78 12.68 0.55
N VAL A 313 -8.60 13.79 -0.15
CA VAL A 313 -9.57 14.89 -0.19
C VAL A 313 -9.74 15.39 -1.61
N SER A 314 -10.99 15.54 -2.05
CA SER A 314 -11.34 16.19 -3.31
C SER A 314 -11.75 17.64 -3.07
N PHE A 315 -11.20 18.55 -3.87
CA PHE A 315 -11.49 19.99 -3.82
C PHE A 315 -12.29 20.36 -5.06
N ASN A 316 -13.61 20.48 -4.90
CA ASN A 316 -14.47 20.78 -6.04
C ASN A 316 -14.20 22.18 -6.61
N PHE A 317 -14.49 22.38 -7.90
CA PHE A 317 -14.31 23.63 -8.65
C PHE A 317 -12.86 24.08 -8.79
N VAL A 318 -11.91 23.16 -8.69
CA VAL A 318 -10.49 23.41 -8.91
C VAL A 318 -9.99 22.40 -9.96
N GLU A 319 -9.28 22.91 -10.96
CA GLU A 319 -8.69 22.05 -11.98
C GLU A 319 -7.46 21.34 -11.36
N GLY A 320 -7.41 19.98 -11.52
CA GLY A 320 -6.46 19.12 -10.81
C GLY A 320 -4.98 19.40 -11.10
N GLU A 321 -4.62 19.60 -12.37
CA GLU A 321 -3.23 19.90 -12.73
C GLU A 321 -2.78 21.26 -12.18
N SER A 322 -3.64 22.25 -12.28
CA SER A 322 -3.37 23.59 -11.74
C SER A 322 -3.18 23.53 -10.23
N LEU A 323 -3.98 22.72 -9.54
CA LEU A 323 -3.86 22.53 -8.09
C LEU A 323 -2.51 21.90 -7.73
N MET A 324 -2.12 20.82 -8.43
CA MET A 324 -0.84 20.16 -8.18
C MET A 324 0.35 21.09 -8.42
N MET A 325 0.28 21.91 -9.46
CA MET A 325 1.33 22.92 -9.73
C MET A 325 1.36 24.00 -8.66
N ALA A 326 0.20 24.45 -8.20
CA ALA A 326 0.11 25.52 -7.19
C ALA A 326 0.63 25.07 -5.83
N VAL A 327 0.51 23.79 -5.48
CA VAL A 327 0.95 23.23 -4.20
C VAL A 327 2.27 22.46 -4.29
N ASN A 328 3.11 22.76 -5.26
CA ASN A 328 4.37 22.06 -5.49
C ASN A 328 5.38 22.14 -4.33
N ARG A 329 5.13 22.99 -3.35
CA ARG A 329 5.84 23.01 -2.07
C ARG A 329 5.60 21.74 -1.26
N LEU A 330 4.54 20.99 -1.59
CA LEU A 330 4.17 19.72 -0.96
C LEU A 330 4.47 18.55 -1.91
N ALA A 331 5.14 17.53 -1.40
CA ALA A 331 5.26 16.25 -2.10
C ALA A 331 4.07 15.39 -1.74
N VAL A 332 3.10 15.30 -2.64
CA VAL A 332 1.83 14.59 -2.47
C VAL A 332 1.47 13.84 -3.75
N SER A 333 0.46 12.99 -3.69
CA SER A 333 -0.04 12.27 -4.87
C SER A 333 -1.40 12.82 -5.29
N SER A 334 -1.63 12.93 -6.60
CA SER A 334 -2.92 13.34 -7.13
C SER A 334 -3.85 12.13 -7.31
N GLY A 335 -5.15 12.41 -7.42
CA GLY A 335 -6.17 11.40 -7.75
C GLY A 335 -6.25 11.05 -9.24
N SER A 336 -5.25 11.45 -10.02
CA SER A 336 -5.12 11.07 -11.43
C SER A 336 -4.02 10.03 -11.59
N ALA A 337 -4.27 9.01 -12.41
CA ALA A 337 -3.26 8.00 -12.71
C ALA A 337 -2.23 8.57 -13.69
N CYS A 338 -0.98 8.69 -13.26
CA CYS A 338 0.14 9.19 -14.05
C CYS A 338 0.80 8.11 -14.91
N THR A 339 0.06 7.15 -15.48
CA THR A 339 0.66 6.02 -16.20
C THR A 339 0.58 6.11 -17.71
N SER A 340 -0.05 7.16 -18.26
CA SER A 340 -0.17 7.34 -19.72
C SER A 340 -0.23 8.82 -20.07
N ALA A 341 -0.04 9.13 -21.38
CA ALA A 341 -0.16 10.48 -21.91
C ALA A 341 -1.59 11.07 -21.76
N SER A 342 -2.58 10.26 -21.39
CA SER A 342 -3.92 10.69 -21.02
C SER A 342 -4.08 10.63 -19.50
N LEU A 343 -4.43 11.77 -18.90
CA LEU A 343 -4.76 11.86 -17.48
C LEU A 343 -6.11 11.19 -17.23
N GLU A 344 -6.07 9.95 -16.76
CA GLU A 344 -7.27 9.26 -16.31
C GLU A 344 -7.49 9.45 -14.82
N PRO A 345 -8.74 9.59 -14.36
CA PRO A 345 -9.03 9.61 -12.93
C PRO A 345 -8.65 8.28 -12.28
N SER A 346 -8.37 8.31 -10.98
CA SER A 346 -8.13 7.10 -10.19
C SER A 346 -9.30 6.13 -10.31
N TYR A 347 -9.01 4.87 -10.64
CA TYR A 347 -10.03 3.83 -10.66
C TYR A 347 -10.62 3.56 -9.27
N VAL A 348 -9.84 3.82 -8.20
CA VAL A 348 -10.33 3.69 -6.82
C VAL A 348 -11.39 4.75 -6.53
N LEU A 349 -11.13 6.00 -6.88
CA LEU A 349 -12.08 7.09 -6.66
C LEU A 349 -13.34 6.92 -7.50
N ARG A 350 -13.21 6.45 -8.74
CA ARG A 350 -14.36 6.09 -9.56
C ARG A 350 -15.20 4.99 -8.92
N ALA A 351 -14.55 3.96 -8.39
CA ALA A 351 -15.21 2.83 -7.76
C ALA A 351 -16.04 3.22 -6.54
N ILE A 352 -15.62 4.24 -5.79
CA ILE A 352 -16.39 4.76 -4.65
C ILE A 352 -17.42 5.82 -5.05
N GLY A 353 -17.58 6.06 -6.34
CA GLY A 353 -18.65 6.92 -6.88
C GLY A 353 -18.29 8.38 -7.09
N ARG A 354 -17.01 8.76 -7.02
CA ARG A 354 -16.60 10.12 -7.35
C ARG A 354 -16.66 10.34 -8.86
N ASN A 355 -17.24 11.48 -9.29
CA ASN A 355 -17.20 11.87 -10.69
C ASN A 355 -15.77 12.25 -11.11
N ASP A 356 -15.55 12.41 -12.41
CA ASP A 356 -14.20 12.65 -12.93
C ASP A 356 -13.60 13.97 -12.42
N GLU A 357 -14.38 15.02 -12.28
CA GLU A 357 -13.94 16.32 -11.77
C GLU A 357 -13.44 16.21 -10.33
N LEU A 358 -14.21 15.55 -9.46
CA LEU A 358 -13.81 15.33 -8.06
C LEU A 358 -12.62 14.40 -7.94
N ALA A 359 -12.53 13.38 -8.80
CA ALA A 359 -11.38 12.49 -8.81
C ALA A 359 -10.10 13.24 -9.24
N HIS A 360 -10.16 14.05 -10.30
CA HIS A 360 -9.01 14.84 -10.76
C HIS A 360 -8.57 15.91 -9.77
N SER A 361 -9.48 16.48 -9.00
CA SER A 361 -9.17 17.51 -8.00
C SER A 361 -8.82 16.93 -6.63
N SER A 362 -8.64 15.63 -6.52
CA SER A 362 -8.28 14.99 -5.25
C SER A 362 -6.77 14.98 -5.06
N ILE A 363 -6.39 15.05 -3.79
CA ILE A 363 -4.99 14.91 -3.34
C ILE A 363 -4.96 13.90 -2.20
N ARG A 364 -3.99 13.01 -2.27
CA ARG A 364 -3.66 12.11 -1.17
C ARG A 364 -2.48 12.69 -0.40
N PHE A 365 -2.69 12.94 0.88
CA PHE A 365 -1.66 13.33 1.84
C PHE A 365 -1.42 12.14 2.75
N THR A 366 -0.19 11.67 2.84
CA THR A 366 0.13 10.59 3.76
C THR A 366 1.28 10.99 4.68
N LEU A 367 0.93 11.14 5.95
CA LEU A 367 1.81 11.55 7.03
C LEU A 367 2.65 10.34 7.48
N GLY A 368 3.84 10.59 8.01
CA GLY A 368 4.73 9.53 8.42
C GLY A 368 5.54 9.83 9.67
N ARG A 369 6.47 8.93 9.97
CA ARG A 369 7.30 8.96 11.18
C ARG A 369 8.01 10.29 11.38
N PHE A 370 8.46 10.90 10.28
CA PHE A 370 9.26 12.13 10.33
C PHE A 370 8.47 13.40 10.04
N THR A 371 7.16 13.28 9.84
CA THR A 371 6.26 14.44 9.64
C THR A 371 6.12 15.21 10.95
N THR A 372 6.29 16.53 10.88
CA THR A 372 6.16 17.42 12.04
C THR A 372 4.82 18.13 12.06
N GLU A 373 4.44 18.64 13.23
CA GLU A 373 3.24 19.46 13.40
C GLU A 373 3.31 20.75 12.58
N GLU A 374 4.50 21.39 12.55
CA GLU A 374 4.76 22.58 11.76
C GLU A 374 4.56 22.33 10.25
N GLU A 375 4.99 21.17 9.76
CA GLU A 375 4.79 20.79 8.37
C GLU A 375 3.31 20.61 8.04
N VAL A 376 2.54 20.04 8.95
CA VAL A 376 1.08 19.88 8.79
C VAL A 376 0.42 21.26 8.73
N ASP A 377 0.79 22.18 9.61
CA ASP A 377 0.25 23.54 9.63
C ASP A 377 0.56 24.31 8.35
N GLU A 378 1.81 24.20 7.87
CA GLU A 378 2.22 24.82 6.61
C GLU A 378 1.44 24.24 5.42
N ALA A 379 1.21 22.93 5.40
CA ALA A 379 0.44 22.27 4.37
C ALA A 379 -1.02 22.75 4.36
N VAL A 380 -1.66 22.86 5.51
CA VAL A 380 -3.03 23.38 5.63
C VAL A 380 -3.12 24.82 5.12
N GLU A 381 -2.22 25.68 5.56
CA GLU A 381 -2.16 27.09 5.14
C GLU A 381 -2.05 27.20 3.62
N LEU A 382 -1.15 26.42 3.03
CA LEU A 382 -0.92 26.40 1.59
C LEU A 382 -2.16 25.92 0.84
N MET A 383 -2.77 24.83 1.30
CA MET A 383 -3.98 24.27 0.66
C MET A 383 -5.13 25.28 0.68
N VAL A 384 -5.41 25.88 1.82
CA VAL A 384 -6.48 26.89 1.95
C VAL A 384 -6.24 28.06 1.01
N ALA A 385 -5.03 28.60 0.99
CA ALA A 385 -4.69 29.77 0.15
C ALA A 385 -4.76 29.44 -1.35
N LYS A 386 -4.20 28.30 -1.78
CA LYS A 386 -4.12 27.95 -3.21
C LYS A 386 -5.46 27.50 -3.77
N VAL A 387 -6.26 26.76 -3.02
CA VAL A 387 -7.61 26.40 -3.43
C VAL A 387 -8.49 27.64 -3.59
N ASP A 388 -8.46 28.57 -2.62
CA ASP A 388 -9.19 29.81 -2.71
C ASP A 388 -8.80 30.64 -3.94
N LYS A 389 -7.50 30.76 -4.20
CA LYS A 389 -6.98 31.49 -5.36
C LYS A 389 -7.45 30.87 -6.69
N LEU A 390 -7.37 29.56 -6.83
CA LEU A 390 -7.78 28.86 -8.05
C LEU A 390 -9.28 28.92 -8.27
N ARG A 391 -10.07 28.84 -7.19
CA ARG A 391 -11.54 28.97 -7.26
C ARG A 391 -11.97 30.35 -7.77
N LYS A 392 -11.29 31.42 -7.36
CA LYS A 392 -11.57 32.77 -7.84
C LYS A 392 -11.35 32.93 -9.35
N LEU A 393 -10.58 32.04 -9.96
CA LEU A 393 -10.34 32.02 -11.39
C LEU A 393 -11.28 31.05 -12.13
N SER A 394 -12.14 30.33 -11.42
CA SER A 394 -13.03 29.32 -12.00
C SER A 394 -14.43 29.89 -12.25
N PRO A 395 -14.93 29.88 -13.52
CA PRO A 395 -16.31 30.27 -13.82
C PRO A 395 -17.35 29.40 -13.11
N LEU A 396 -17.05 28.10 -12.92
CA LEU A 396 -17.95 27.16 -12.23
C LEU A 396 -18.11 27.51 -10.74
N TRP A 397 -17.06 28.03 -10.10
CA TRP A 397 -17.12 28.48 -8.72
C TRP A 397 -18.02 29.70 -8.57
N ASP A 398 -17.92 30.69 -9.51
CA ASP A 398 -18.76 31.87 -9.52
C ASP A 398 -20.24 31.48 -9.69
N MET A 399 -20.54 30.56 -10.58
CA MET A 399 -21.89 30.04 -10.79
C MET A 399 -22.43 29.35 -9.53
N TYR A 400 -21.60 28.54 -8.87
CA TYR A 400 -21.96 27.89 -7.62
C TYR A 400 -22.30 28.92 -6.53
N LYS A 401 -21.47 29.96 -6.39
CA LYS A 401 -21.70 31.03 -5.41
C LYS A 401 -22.95 31.84 -5.70
N ASP A 402 -23.34 31.99 -6.96
CA ASP A 402 -24.57 32.65 -7.39
C ASP A 402 -25.81 31.77 -7.27
N GLY A 403 -25.67 30.55 -6.74
CA GLY A 403 -26.77 29.61 -6.50
C GLY A 403 -27.25 28.89 -7.76
N ILE A 404 -26.49 28.90 -8.84
CA ILE A 404 -26.82 28.20 -10.10
C ILE A 404 -26.53 26.71 -9.93
N ASP A 405 -27.52 25.85 -10.30
CA ASP A 405 -27.32 24.41 -10.36
C ASP A 405 -26.49 24.06 -11.59
N ILE A 406 -25.24 23.69 -11.37
CA ILE A 406 -24.28 23.34 -12.44
C ILE A 406 -24.70 22.10 -13.19
N ASN A 407 -25.42 21.16 -12.53
CA ASN A 407 -25.93 19.96 -13.16
C ASN A 407 -27.09 20.21 -14.12
N SER A 408 -27.71 21.39 -14.07
CA SER A 408 -28.79 21.81 -14.97
C SER A 408 -28.30 22.47 -16.25
N ILE A 409 -26.97 22.70 -16.37
CA ILE A 409 -26.41 23.36 -17.55
C ILE A 409 -26.20 22.33 -18.67
N GLU A 410 -26.88 22.54 -19.80
CA GLU A 410 -26.62 21.80 -21.01
C GLU A 410 -25.31 22.31 -21.64
N TRP A 411 -24.27 21.51 -21.54
CA TRP A 411 -23.03 21.80 -22.24
C TRP A 411 -23.26 21.55 -23.73
N ALA A 412 -23.08 22.57 -24.57
CA ALA A 412 -23.12 22.40 -26.01
C ALA A 412 -22.04 21.39 -26.42
N ALA A 413 -22.43 20.32 -27.07
CA ALA A 413 -21.50 19.36 -27.64
C ALA A 413 -20.62 20.05 -28.68
N HIS A 414 -19.32 20.09 -28.45
CA HIS A 414 -18.33 20.51 -29.44
C HIS A 414 -17.56 19.30 -29.95
#